data_75809d6f21579da8aa9067b83044a5a7
#
_entry.id   75809d6f21579da8aa9067b83044a5a7
#
_cell.length_a   1.000
_cell.length_b   1.000
_cell.length_c   1.000
_cell.angle_alpha   90.00
_cell.angle_beta   90.00
_cell.angle_gamma   90.00
#
_symmetry.space_group_name_H-M   'P 1'
#
loop_
_entity.id
_entity.type
_entity.pdbx_description
1 polymer ?
#
loop_
_entity_poly.entity_id
_entity_poly.type
_entity_poly.pdbx_seq_one_letter_code
_entity_poly.pdbx_strand_id
1 'polypeptide(L)'
;MSAVKIKIESLYKIFGKNPKEGMKHVKNGVDKVELLEKYNHVLGLKDINLDIHEKSIQVVVGLSGSGKSTLIRHINRLIEPTSGKITVDRTDVMSYDKNALRNFRRRKTAMVFQRFALMPHMTVIKNVSLGLEMQGIDPKEIEKRALHWIQKVGLSGYEERYPQHLSGGMQQRVGLARALANDSDILLMDEPFSA
;
A
#
# COMPACT_ATOMS: atom_id res chain seq x y z
N MET A 1 -1.39 26.67 -5.96
CA MET A 1 -1.81 25.25 -6.10
C MET A 1 -0.72 24.39 -5.46
N SER A 2 -1.06 23.41 -4.63
CA SER A 2 -0.09 22.47 -4.07
C SER A 2 0.53 21.63 -5.18
N ALA A 3 1.80 21.24 -5.02
CA ALA A 3 2.49 20.41 -6.01
C ALA A 3 1.86 19.02 -6.10
N VAL A 4 1.93 18.38 -7.27
CA VAL A 4 1.50 17.00 -7.46
C VAL A 4 2.55 16.07 -6.84
N LYS A 5 2.14 15.30 -5.84
CA LYS A 5 2.97 14.30 -5.14
C LYS A 5 3.02 12.98 -5.88
N ILE A 6 1.85 12.50 -6.31
CA ILE A 6 1.72 11.23 -7.06
C ILE A 6 0.93 11.52 -8.33
N LYS A 7 1.46 11.09 -9.47
CA LYS A 7 0.77 11.14 -10.76
C LYS A 7 0.67 9.75 -11.34
N ILE A 8 -0.55 9.37 -11.72
CA ILE A 8 -0.86 8.11 -12.38
C ILE A 8 -1.37 8.44 -13.78
N GLU A 9 -0.79 7.81 -14.81
CA GLU A 9 -1.10 8.09 -16.22
C GLU A 9 -1.39 6.79 -16.96
N SER A 10 -2.58 6.69 -17.52
CA SER A 10 -3.08 5.56 -18.33
C SER A 10 -2.74 4.20 -17.72
N LEU A 11 -3.04 4.03 -16.42
CA LEU A 11 -2.71 2.82 -15.69
C LEU A 11 -3.68 1.69 -16.01
N TYR A 12 -3.14 0.58 -16.47
CA TYR A 12 -3.88 -0.66 -16.72
C TYR A 12 -3.31 -1.81 -15.89
N LYS A 13 -4.19 -2.64 -15.36
CA LYS A 13 -3.82 -3.92 -14.77
C LYS A 13 -4.70 -5.03 -15.29
N ILE A 14 -4.08 -6.02 -15.91
CA ILE A 14 -4.70 -7.25 -16.35
C ILE A 14 -4.01 -8.40 -15.61
N PHE A 15 -4.81 -9.28 -15.02
CA PHE A 15 -4.35 -10.50 -14.39
C PHE A 15 -4.61 -11.69 -15.35
N GLY A 16 -3.71 -12.64 -15.40
CA GLY A 16 -3.78 -13.81 -16.28
C GLY A 16 -2.39 -14.30 -16.65
N LYS A 17 -2.33 -15.37 -17.43
CA LYS A 17 -1.07 -16.00 -17.83
C LYS A 17 -0.21 -15.10 -18.72
N ASN A 18 -0.84 -14.32 -19.61
CA ASN A 18 -0.17 -13.39 -20.52
C ASN A 18 -0.86 -12.00 -20.51
N PRO A 19 -0.58 -11.13 -19.50
CA PRO A 19 -1.24 -9.83 -19.38
C PRO A 19 -1.04 -8.90 -20.59
N LYS A 20 0.08 -9.03 -21.32
CA LYS A 20 0.35 -8.22 -22.51
C LYS A 20 -0.59 -8.59 -23.68
N GLU A 21 -0.93 -9.85 -23.80
CA GLU A 21 -1.92 -10.32 -24.79
C GLU A 21 -3.33 -9.85 -24.41
N GLY A 22 -3.72 -10.02 -23.13
CA GLY A 22 -4.96 -9.46 -22.60
C GLY A 22 -5.09 -7.95 -22.87
N MET A 23 -3.98 -7.20 -22.79
CA MET A 23 -3.96 -5.77 -23.10
C MET A 23 -4.30 -5.48 -24.57
N LYS A 24 -3.87 -6.32 -25.53
CA LYS A 24 -4.25 -6.16 -26.93
C LYS A 24 -5.75 -6.32 -27.12
N HIS A 25 -6.36 -7.32 -26.46
CA HIS A 25 -7.81 -7.53 -26.50
C HIS A 25 -8.58 -6.33 -25.93
N VAL A 26 -8.15 -5.80 -24.79
CA VAL A 26 -8.76 -4.62 -24.16
C VAL A 26 -8.66 -3.38 -25.08
N LYS A 27 -7.52 -3.18 -25.74
CA LYS A 27 -7.35 -2.08 -26.71
C LYS A 27 -8.22 -2.24 -27.95
N ASN A 28 -8.53 -3.48 -28.35
CA ASN A 28 -9.43 -3.79 -29.46
C ASN A 28 -10.92 -3.74 -29.06
N GLY A 29 -11.24 -3.25 -27.84
CA GLY A 29 -12.62 -3.04 -27.40
C GLY A 29 -13.27 -4.24 -26.70
N VAL A 30 -12.52 -5.32 -26.44
CA VAL A 30 -13.04 -6.47 -25.67
C VAL A 30 -13.38 -6.01 -24.25
N ASP A 31 -14.60 -6.31 -23.80
CA ASP A 31 -15.07 -5.94 -22.49
C ASP A 31 -14.54 -6.87 -21.38
N LYS A 32 -14.88 -6.54 -20.12
CA LYS A 32 -14.39 -7.27 -18.95
C LYS A 32 -14.91 -8.71 -18.90
N VAL A 33 -16.16 -8.95 -19.30
CA VAL A 33 -16.81 -10.25 -19.26
C VAL A 33 -16.22 -11.15 -20.34
N GLU A 34 -16.17 -10.66 -21.57
CA GLU A 34 -15.58 -11.38 -22.69
C GLU A 34 -14.10 -11.68 -22.49
N LEU A 35 -13.35 -10.74 -21.87
CA LEU A 35 -11.95 -10.93 -21.55
C LEU A 35 -11.74 -12.09 -20.57
N LEU A 36 -12.65 -12.24 -19.61
CA LEU A 36 -12.60 -13.35 -18.67
C LEU A 36 -13.04 -14.68 -19.31
N GLU A 37 -14.19 -14.71 -19.99
CA GLU A 37 -14.80 -15.93 -20.50
C GLU A 37 -14.03 -16.56 -21.67
N LYS A 38 -13.60 -15.73 -22.61
CA LYS A 38 -12.92 -16.23 -23.83
C LYS A 38 -11.39 -16.31 -23.68
N TYR A 39 -10.79 -15.38 -22.93
CA TYR A 39 -9.34 -15.25 -22.90
C TYR A 39 -8.73 -15.57 -21.50
N ASN A 40 -9.57 -15.89 -20.53
CA ASN A 40 -9.14 -16.23 -19.15
C ASN A 40 -8.22 -15.15 -18.52
N HIS A 41 -8.56 -13.88 -18.77
CA HIS A 41 -7.89 -12.72 -18.20
C HIS A 41 -8.88 -11.87 -17.40
N VAL A 42 -8.42 -11.30 -16.28
CA VAL A 42 -9.22 -10.39 -15.45
C VAL A 42 -8.73 -8.96 -15.63
N LEU A 43 -9.63 -8.08 -16.06
CA LEU A 43 -9.35 -6.63 -16.11
C LEU A 43 -9.52 -6.03 -14.71
N GLY A 44 -8.40 -5.76 -14.05
CA GLY A 44 -8.38 -5.18 -12.70
C GLY A 44 -8.46 -3.65 -12.69
N LEU A 45 -7.73 -2.98 -13.59
CA LEU A 45 -7.75 -1.52 -13.77
C LEU A 45 -7.76 -1.20 -15.27
N LYS A 46 -8.52 -0.17 -15.64
CA LYS A 46 -8.63 0.30 -17.03
C LYS A 46 -8.46 1.82 -17.06
N ASP A 47 -7.40 2.27 -17.71
CA ASP A 47 -7.11 3.68 -18.01
C ASP A 47 -7.28 4.63 -16.82
N ILE A 48 -6.66 4.28 -15.71
CA ILE A 48 -6.71 5.13 -14.52
C ILE A 48 -5.75 6.31 -14.69
N ASN A 49 -6.30 7.51 -14.58
CA ASN A 49 -5.57 8.77 -14.59
C ASN A 49 -5.91 9.53 -13.30
N LEU A 50 -4.89 9.91 -12.51
CA LEU A 50 -5.11 10.52 -11.21
C LEU A 50 -3.90 11.33 -10.77
N ASP A 51 -4.14 12.58 -10.33
CA ASP A 51 -3.15 13.43 -9.68
C ASP A 51 -3.49 13.56 -8.20
N ILE A 52 -2.55 13.20 -7.31
CA ILE A 52 -2.67 13.36 -5.86
C ILE A 52 -1.68 14.43 -5.43
N HIS A 53 -2.18 15.46 -4.78
CA HIS A 53 -1.40 16.61 -4.37
C HIS A 53 -0.73 16.40 -3.00
N GLU A 54 0.34 17.16 -2.75
CA GLU A 54 0.98 17.21 -1.43
C GLU A 54 -0.01 17.67 -0.35
N LYS A 55 0.15 17.10 0.86
CA LYS A 55 -0.64 17.45 2.04
C LYS A 55 -2.15 17.28 1.83
N SER A 56 -2.56 16.41 0.92
CA SER A 56 -3.96 16.08 0.66
C SER A 56 -4.31 14.67 1.11
N ILE A 57 -5.60 14.44 1.37
CA ILE A 57 -6.17 13.09 1.57
C ILE A 57 -6.98 12.77 0.33
N GLN A 58 -6.55 11.73 -0.39
CA GLN A 58 -7.30 11.21 -1.53
C GLN A 58 -8.06 9.95 -1.12
N VAL A 59 -9.38 9.99 -1.27
CA VAL A 59 -10.24 8.83 -0.98
C VAL A 59 -10.65 8.17 -2.28
N VAL A 60 -10.54 6.84 -2.34
CA VAL A 60 -11.00 6.01 -3.46
C VAL A 60 -12.19 5.17 -2.98
N VAL A 61 -13.36 5.41 -3.56
CA VAL A 61 -14.62 4.75 -3.20
C VAL A 61 -15.10 3.87 -4.35
N GLY A 62 -15.72 2.76 -4.04
CA GLY A 62 -16.31 1.84 -5.03
C GLY A 62 -16.70 0.51 -4.40
N LEU A 63 -17.46 -0.30 -5.13
CA LEU A 63 -17.92 -1.61 -4.70
C LEU A 63 -16.76 -2.59 -4.43
N SER A 64 -17.04 -3.66 -3.70
CA SER A 64 -16.07 -4.75 -3.54
C SER A 64 -15.68 -5.30 -4.92
N GLY A 65 -14.38 -5.59 -5.12
CA GLY A 65 -13.87 -6.07 -6.40
C GLY A 65 -13.72 -5.00 -7.50
N SER A 66 -13.94 -3.71 -7.21
CA SER A 66 -13.78 -2.61 -8.21
C SER A 66 -12.32 -2.24 -8.48
N GLY A 67 -11.34 -2.84 -7.80
CA GLY A 67 -9.92 -2.58 -8.04
C GLY A 67 -9.26 -1.58 -7.08
N LYS A 68 -9.94 -1.11 -6.02
CA LYS A 68 -9.40 -0.14 -5.04
C LYS A 68 -8.06 -0.59 -4.44
N SER A 69 -8.03 -1.79 -3.86
CA SER A 69 -6.80 -2.37 -3.28
C SER A 69 -5.72 -2.57 -4.33
N THR A 70 -6.13 -2.94 -5.55
CA THR A 70 -5.22 -3.07 -6.68
C THR A 70 -4.55 -1.74 -7.01
N LEU A 71 -5.34 -0.65 -7.12
CA LEU A 71 -4.82 0.69 -7.40
C LEU A 71 -3.81 1.15 -6.34
N ILE A 72 -4.17 1.06 -5.06
CA ILE A 72 -3.29 1.46 -3.95
C ILE A 72 -1.96 0.70 -3.99
N ARG A 73 -2.00 -0.61 -4.24
CA ARG A 73 -0.81 -1.47 -4.29
C ARG A 73 0.08 -1.23 -5.51
N HIS A 74 -0.39 -0.53 -6.52
CA HIS A 74 0.44 -0.08 -7.63
C HIS A 74 1.33 1.11 -7.24
N ILE A 75 0.85 2.01 -6.37
CA ILE A 75 1.60 3.22 -5.96
C ILE A 75 2.94 2.85 -5.33
N ASN A 76 2.98 1.83 -4.46
CA ASN A 76 4.22 1.32 -3.87
C ASN A 76 4.82 0.13 -4.64
N ARG A 77 4.28 -0.14 -5.83
CA ARG A 77 4.73 -1.20 -6.74
C ARG A 77 4.76 -2.59 -6.10
N LEU A 78 3.84 -2.86 -5.14
CA LEU A 78 3.57 -4.24 -4.67
C LEU A 78 2.92 -5.07 -5.77
N ILE A 79 2.21 -4.42 -6.69
CA ILE A 79 1.68 -5.00 -7.91
C ILE A 79 2.28 -4.24 -9.08
N GLU A 80 2.85 -4.96 -10.06
CA GLU A 80 3.35 -4.39 -11.30
C GLU A 80 2.18 -4.08 -12.24
N PRO A 81 2.11 -2.89 -12.84
CA PRO A 81 1.11 -2.59 -13.86
C PRO A 81 1.35 -3.40 -15.14
N THR A 82 0.29 -3.59 -15.91
CA THR A 82 0.41 -4.14 -17.27
C THR A 82 0.85 -3.06 -18.25
N SER A 83 0.38 -1.82 -18.05
CA SER A 83 0.76 -0.64 -18.82
C SER A 83 0.45 0.60 -18.01
N GLY A 84 1.02 1.74 -18.40
CA GLY A 84 0.87 3.03 -17.75
C GLY A 84 2.08 3.43 -16.94
N LYS A 85 1.99 4.59 -16.29
CA LYS A 85 3.09 5.20 -15.56
C LYS A 85 2.63 5.68 -14.19
N ILE A 86 3.49 5.56 -13.21
CA ILE A 86 3.30 6.10 -11.86
C ILE A 86 4.53 6.92 -11.50
N THR A 87 4.32 8.18 -11.23
CA THR A 87 5.37 9.12 -10.84
C THR A 87 5.15 9.56 -9.40
N VAL A 88 6.17 9.50 -8.56
CA VAL A 88 6.18 10.02 -7.19
C VAL A 88 7.33 11.01 -7.07
N ASP A 89 7.07 12.21 -6.56
CA ASP A 89 8.06 13.29 -6.48
C ASP A 89 8.79 13.48 -7.84
N ARG A 90 8.04 13.46 -8.96
CA ARG A 90 8.53 13.57 -10.35
C ARG A 90 9.43 12.42 -10.82
N THR A 91 9.61 11.37 -10.01
CA THR A 91 10.40 10.20 -10.39
C THR A 91 9.47 9.05 -10.76
N ASP A 92 9.73 8.42 -11.89
CA ASP A 92 8.97 7.25 -12.34
C ASP A 92 9.31 6.04 -11.46
N VAL A 93 8.32 5.55 -10.69
CA VAL A 93 8.48 4.40 -9.80
C VAL A 93 8.82 3.13 -10.58
N MET A 94 8.42 3.06 -11.86
CA MET A 94 8.70 1.90 -12.71
C MET A 94 10.17 1.80 -13.11
N SER A 95 10.91 2.92 -13.08
CA SER A 95 12.34 2.96 -13.38
C SER A 95 13.24 2.47 -12.24
N TYR A 96 12.68 2.29 -11.03
CA TYR A 96 13.47 1.84 -9.88
C TYR A 96 13.99 0.42 -10.06
N ASP A 97 15.28 0.24 -9.84
CA ASP A 97 15.87 -1.08 -9.61
C ASP A 97 15.44 -1.67 -8.25
N LYS A 98 15.90 -2.88 -7.93
CA LYS A 98 15.54 -3.56 -6.66
C LYS A 98 15.95 -2.76 -5.42
N ASN A 99 17.07 -2.07 -5.44
CA ASN A 99 17.59 -1.31 -4.30
C ASN A 99 16.85 0.02 -4.13
N ALA A 100 16.65 0.76 -5.21
CA ALA A 100 15.87 1.98 -5.22
C ALA A 100 14.42 1.73 -4.79
N LEU A 101 13.78 0.65 -5.29
CA LEU A 101 12.43 0.27 -4.90
C LEU A 101 12.34 -0.13 -3.42
N ARG A 102 13.33 -0.84 -2.89
CA ARG A 102 13.41 -1.17 -1.46
C ARG A 102 13.51 0.10 -0.61
N ASN A 103 14.36 1.04 -1.00
CA ASN A 103 14.51 2.32 -0.30
C ASN A 103 13.25 3.19 -0.39
N PHE A 104 12.61 3.24 -1.55
CA PHE A 104 11.32 3.90 -1.74
C PHE A 104 10.26 3.35 -0.77
N ARG A 105 10.10 2.02 -0.70
CA ARG A 105 9.16 1.37 0.22
C ARG A 105 9.50 1.57 1.69
N ARG A 106 10.78 1.63 2.05
CA ARG A 106 11.23 1.79 3.44
C ARG A 106 11.06 3.21 3.97
N ARG A 107 11.29 4.21 3.13
CA ARG A 107 11.44 5.60 3.57
C ARG A 107 10.34 6.53 3.07
N LYS A 108 9.78 6.26 1.89
CA LYS A 108 8.83 7.15 1.24
C LYS A 108 7.38 6.74 1.42
N THR A 109 7.12 5.45 1.62
CA THR A 109 5.74 4.94 1.73
C THR A 109 5.56 4.11 2.99
N ALA A 110 4.41 4.28 3.65
CA ALA A 110 3.90 3.35 4.65
C ALA A 110 2.56 2.79 4.18
N MET A 111 2.22 1.57 4.60
CA MET A 111 0.97 0.95 4.20
C MET A 111 0.26 0.26 5.37
N VAL A 112 -1.02 0.57 5.52
CA VAL A 112 -1.96 -0.17 6.37
C VAL A 112 -2.70 -1.16 5.49
N PHE A 113 -2.63 -2.44 5.83
CA PHE A 113 -3.24 -3.54 5.08
C PHE A 113 -4.60 -3.93 5.65
N GLN A 114 -5.53 -4.33 4.82
CA GLN A 114 -6.87 -4.80 5.19
C GLN A 114 -6.86 -5.92 6.24
N ARG A 115 -5.91 -6.86 6.17
CA ARG A 115 -5.71 -7.95 7.14
C ARG A 115 -4.53 -7.70 8.07
N PHE A 116 -4.30 -6.45 8.46
CA PHE A 116 -3.30 -5.95 9.42
C PHE A 116 -1.85 -6.33 9.11
N ALA A 117 -1.57 -7.48 8.51
CA ALA A 117 -0.25 -8.00 8.15
C ALA A 117 0.76 -7.93 9.31
N LEU A 118 0.31 -8.22 10.54
CA LEU A 118 1.19 -8.30 11.71
C LEU A 118 2.02 -9.58 11.67
N MET A 119 3.25 -9.48 12.18
CA MET A 119 4.11 -10.64 12.38
C MET A 119 3.63 -11.41 13.61
N PRO A 120 3.08 -12.62 13.48
CA PRO A 120 2.42 -13.33 14.58
C PRO A 120 3.39 -13.74 15.70
N HIS A 121 4.67 -13.87 15.38
CA HIS A 121 5.76 -14.23 16.30
C HIS A 121 6.45 -13.03 16.94
N MET A 122 5.98 -11.82 16.69
CA MET A 122 6.49 -10.57 17.25
C MET A 122 5.46 -9.95 18.19
N THR A 123 5.94 -9.32 19.28
CA THR A 123 5.08 -8.53 20.18
C THR A 123 4.57 -7.27 19.49
N VAL A 124 3.64 -6.56 20.12
CA VAL A 124 3.11 -5.27 19.64
C VAL A 124 4.24 -4.29 19.39
N ILE A 125 5.12 -4.08 20.38
CA ILE A 125 6.23 -3.13 20.22
C ILE A 125 7.15 -3.52 19.07
N LYS A 126 7.50 -4.80 18.91
CA LYS A 126 8.33 -5.30 17.81
C LYS A 126 7.64 -5.14 16.44
N ASN A 127 6.32 -5.35 16.39
CA ASN A 127 5.56 -5.09 15.16
C ASN A 127 5.60 -3.61 14.76
N VAL A 128 5.45 -2.69 15.74
CA VAL A 128 5.49 -1.24 15.48
C VAL A 128 6.90 -0.79 15.11
N SER A 129 7.93 -1.36 15.74
CA SER A 129 9.35 -1.04 15.51
C SER A 129 9.90 -1.53 14.17
N LEU A 130 9.29 -2.56 13.57
CA LEU A 130 9.84 -3.29 12.43
C LEU A 130 10.29 -2.39 11.25
N GLY A 131 9.47 -1.41 10.89
CA GLY A 131 9.81 -0.49 9.80
C GLY A 131 10.97 0.44 10.14
N LEU A 132 11.05 0.88 11.39
CA LEU A 132 12.13 1.74 11.90
C LEU A 132 13.47 1.00 11.94
N GLU A 133 13.46 -0.27 12.36
CA GLU A 133 14.64 -1.15 12.33
C GLU A 133 15.15 -1.31 10.89
N MET A 134 14.23 -1.55 9.95
CA MET A 134 14.57 -1.65 8.52
C MET A 134 15.15 -0.36 7.94
N GLN A 135 14.82 0.80 8.51
CA GLN A 135 15.40 2.10 8.13
C GLN A 135 16.80 2.33 8.71
N GLY A 136 17.21 1.52 9.67
CA GLY A 136 18.50 1.65 10.36
C GLY A 136 18.53 2.82 11.36
N ILE A 137 17.39 3.11 11.99
CA ILE A 137 17.25 4.15 13.02
C ILE A 137 17.91 3.66 14.34
N ASP A 138 18.40 4.59 15.14
CA ASP A 138 18.98 4.28 16.44
C ASP A 138 17.99 3.54 17.37
N PRO A 139 18.40 2.48 18.09
CA PRO A 139 17.51 1.68 18.93
C PRO A 139 16.72 2.49 19.97
N LYS A 140 17.31 3.50 20.58
CA LYS A 140 16.60 4.35 21.58
C LYS A 140 15.51 5.18 20.93
N GLU A 141 15.77 5.69 19.73
CA GLU A 141 14.76 6.44 18.96
C GLU A 141 13.65 5.52 18.45
N ILE A 142 13.97 4.28 18.07
CA ILE A 142 12.99 3.26 17.69
C ILE A 142 12.02 3.00 18.85
N GLU A 143 12.55 2.69 20.04
CA GLU A 143 11.73 2.42 21.23
C GLU A 143 10.83 3.61 21.57
N LYS A 144 11.39 4.82 21.61
CA LYS A 144 10.65 6.05 21.87
C LYS A 144 9.50 6.27 20.88
N ARG A 145 9.74 6.13 19.58
CA ARG A 145 8.71 6.29 18.54
C ARG A 145 7.65 5.21 18.62
N ALA A 146 8.07 3.95 18.82
CA ALA A 146 7.15 2.84 18.95
C ALA A 146 6.20 3.01 20.13
N LEU A 147 6.72 3.31 21.33
CA LEU A 147 5.92 3.57 22.53
C LEU A 147 4.98 4.76 22.33
N HIS A 148 5.46 5.85 21.73
CA HIS A 148 4.62 7.02 21.42
C HIS A 148 3.40 6.63 20.58
N TRP A 149 3.60 5.88 19.49
CA TRP A 149 2.47 5.51 18.62
C TRP A 149 1.57 4.45 19.22
N ILE A 150 2.10 3.50 20.02
CA ILE A 150 1.32 2.54 20.81
C ILE A 150 0.38 3.30 21.75
N GLN A 151 0.89 4.29 22.46
CA GLN A 151 0.08 5.15 23.33
C GLN A 151 -0.98 5.93 22.54
N LYS A 152 -0.61 6.54 21.41
CA LYS A 152 -1.53 7.33 20.56
C LYS A 152 -2.70 6.51 20.04
N VAL A 153 -2.51 5.24 19.76
CA VAL A 153 -3.60 4.34 19.31
C VAL A 153 -4.34 3.66 20.49
N GLY A 154 -4.05 4.03 21.73
CA GLY A 154 -4.73 3.53 22.94
C GLY A 154 -4.40 2.07 23.25
N LEU A 155 -3.14 1.67 23.08
CA LEU A 155 -2.66 0.31 23.34
C LEU A 155 -1.56 0.27 24.44
N SER A 156 -1.49 1.29 25.30
CA SER A 156 -0.59 1.26 26.47
C SER A 156 -0.90 0.06 27.37
N GLY A 157 0.15 -0.65 27.80
CA GLY A 157 0.06 -1.89 28.58
C GLY A 157 -0.06 -3.16 27.74
N TYR A 158 -0.08 -3.04 26.40
CA TYR A 158 -0.11 -4.19 25.48
C TYR A 158 1.20 -4.39 24.71
N GLU A 159 2.26 -3.65 25.02
CA GLU A 159 3.53 -3.60 24.29
C GLU A 159 4.12 -4.99 24.06
N GLU A 160 4.11 -5.84 25.11
CA GLU A 160 4.67 -7.19 25.11
C GLU A 160 3.66 -8.28 24.72
N ARG A 161 2.43 -7.92 24.34
CA ARG A 161 1.43 -8.88 23.87
C ARG A 161 1.68 -9.27 22.43
N TYR A 162 1.34 -10.51 22.09
CA TYR A 162 1.38 -11.01 20.71
C TYR A 162 0.05 -10.77 20.00
N PRO A 163 0.04 -10.68 18.66
CA PRO A 163 -1.19 -10.44 17.89
C PRO A 163 -2.34 -11.39 18.23
N GLN A 164 -2.08 -12.65 18.50
CA GLN A 164 -3.09 -13.65 18.87
C GLN A 164 -3.83 -13.34 20.18
N HIS A 165 -3.28 -12.50 21.03
CA HIS A 165 -3.89 -12.08 22.30
C HIS A 165 -4.67 -10.76 22.18
N LEU A 166 -4.84 -10.25 20.95
CA LEU A 166 -5.50 -8.97 20.66
C LEU A 166 -6.80 -9.20 19.87
N SER A 167 -7.81 -8.37 20.15
CA SER A 167 -9.00 -8.31 19.28
C SER A 167 -8.64 -7.80 17.88
N GLY A 168 -9.51 -8.04 16.87
CA GLY A 168 -9.29 -7.54 15.50
C GLY A 168 -9.08 -6.03 15.46
N GLY A 169 -9.89 -5.26 16.19
CA GLY A 169 -9.71 -3.81 16.28
C GLY A 169 -8.40 -3.38 16.97
N MET A 170 -7.90 -4.15 17.92
CA MET A 170 -6.56 -3.90 18.50
C MET A 170 -5.46 -4.21 17.51
N GLN A 171 -5.53 -5.32 16.78
CA GLN A 171 -4.57 -5.67 15.73
C GLN A 171 -4.53 -4.60 14.63
N GLN A 172 -5.68 -4.05 14.26
CA GLN A 172 -5.80 -2.95 13.31
C GLN A 172 -5.06 -1.71 13.81
N ARG A 173 -5.26 -1.35 15.09
CA ARG A 173 -4.56 -0.22 15.71
C ARG A 173 -3.04 -0.43 15.78
N VAL A 174 -2.57 -1.66 16.00
CA VAL A 174 -1.13 -1.99 15.90
C VAL A 174 -0.62 -1.76 14.46
N GLY A 175 -1.37 -2.19 13.45
CA GLY A 175 -1.03 -1.96 12.05
C GLY A 175 -0.95 -0.46 11.69
N LEU A 176 -1.87 0.33 12.25
CA LEU A 176 -1.88 1.79 12.10
C LEU A 176 -0.66 2.42 12.79
N ALA A 177 -0.38 2.05 14.04
CA ALA A 177 0.78 2.52 14.80
C ALA A 177 2.09 2.23 14.05
N ARG A 178 2.25 1.02 13.52
CA ARG A 178 3.40 0.62 12.70
C ARG A 178 3.58 1.51 11.47
N ALA A 179 2.50 1.80 10.77
CA ALA A 179 2.57 2.64 9.57
C ALA A 179 2.92 4.09 9.91
N LEU A 180 2.33 4.65 10.97
CA LEU A 180 2.57 6.03 11.42
C LEU A 180 3.96 6.22 12.03
N ALA A 181 4.49 5.22 12.75
CA ALA A 181 5.83 5.27 13.34
C ALA A 181 6.93 5.49 12.28
N ASN A 182 6.74 5.02 11.06
CA ASN A 182 7.70 5.16 9.97
C ASN A 182 7.93 6.61 9.50
N ASP A 183 7.01 7.53 9.82
CA ASP A 183 7.08 8.94 9.42
C ASP A 183 7.33 9.12 7.90
N SER A 184 6.61 8.36 7.10
CA SER A 184 6.76 8.33 5.65
C SER A 184 5.95 9.44 4.98
N ASP A 185 6.45 9.98 3.87
CA ASP A 185 5.78 11.05 3.10
C ASP A 185 4.40 10.64 2.55
N ILE A 186 4.19 9.34 2.33
CA ILE A 186 2.98 8.79 1.72
C ILE A 186 2.44 7.67 2.61
N LEU A 187 1.21 7.82 3.09
CA LEU A 187 0.49 6.79 3.81
C LEU A 187 -0.60 6.19 2.91
N LEU A 188 -0.46 4.91 2.62
CA LEU A 188 -1.42 4.12 1.84
C LEU A 188 -2.31 3.32 2.79
N MET A 189 -3.62 3.41 2.64
CA MET A 189 -4.57 2.69 3.48
C MET A 189 -5.50 1.82 2.62
N ASP A 190 -5.42 0.51 2.81
CA ASP A 190 -6.24 -0.48 2.09
C ASP A 190 -7.32 -1.00 3.04
N GLU A 191 -8.53 -0.42 2.95
CA GLU A 191 -9.70 -0.70 3.80
C GLU A 191 -9.38 -0.71 5.31
N PRO A 192 -8.81 0.37 5.86
CA PRO A 192 -8.24 0.37 7.21
C PRO A 192 -9.28 0.28 8.34
N PHE A 193 -10.58 0.32 8.03
CA PHE A 193 -11.68 0.32 9.02
C PHE A 193 -12.71 -0.79 8.76
N SER A 194 -12.32 -1.87 8.08
CA SER A 194 -13.21 -2.98 7.71
C SER A 194 -13.26 -4.14 8.71
N ALA A 195 -12.75 -3.94 9.94
CA ALA A 195 -12.75 -4.96 11.01
C ALA A 195 -13.95 -4.80 11.95
#